data_c1873d7e5ce8329660d6f387b65fb7bc
#
_entry.id   c1873d7e5ce8329660d6f387b65fb7bc
#
_cell.length_a   1.000
_cell.length_b   1.000
_cell.length_c   1.000
_cell.angle_alpha   90.00
_cell.angle_beta   90.00
_cell.angle_gamma   90.00
#
_symmetry.space_group_name_H-M   'P 1'
#
loop_
_entity.id
_entity.type
_entity.pdbx_description
1 polymer ?
#
loop_
_entity_poly.entity_id
_entity_poly.type
_entity_poly.pdbx_seq_one_letter_code
_entity_poly.pdbx_strand_id
1 'polypeptide(L)' 'MLFRSVALIETNLDDINAEILGHFVEKAFAAGALDVFHTPIQMKKNRPGVLLTVLCASTDADKFSELLLRETSAFGVRR' A
#
# COMPACT_ATOMS: atom_id res chain seq x y z
N MET A 1 3.88 22.80 -18.96
CA MET A 1 4.04 21.83 -17.86
C MET A 1 2.81 20.95 -17.76
N LEU A 2 3.02 19.67 -17.67
CA LEU A 2 1.93 18.73 -17.48
C LEU A 2 1.77 18.42 -15.99
N PHE A 3 0.56 18.59 -15.49
CA PHE A 3 0.24 18.17 -14.15
C PHE A 3 -0.28 16.74 -14.21
N ARG A 4 0.30 15.91 -13.39
CA ARG A 4 -0.20 14.56 -13.24
C ARG A 4 -1.04 14.47 -11.99
N SER A 5 -2.21 13.91 -12.14
CA SER A 5 -2.99 13.53 -10.96
C SER A 5 -2.32 12.33 -10.32
N VAL A 6 -2.23 12.33 -9.01
CA VAL A 6 -1.73 11.21 -8.26
C VAL A 6 -2.82 10.64 -7.37
N ALA A 7 -2.73 9.36 -7.11
CA ALA A 7 -3.61 8.67 -6.18
C ALA A 7 -2.80 8.19 -4.99
N LEU A 8 -3.39 8.29 -3.82
CA LEU A 8 -2.84 7.74 -2.60
C LEU A 8 -3.71 6.56 -2.20
N ILE A 9 -3.12 5.40 -2.12
CA ILE A 9 -3.83 4.16 -1.81
C ILE A 9 -3.31 3.65 -0.49
N GLU A 10 -4.22 3.35 0.44
CA GLU A 10 -3.85 2.95 1.78
C GLU A 10 -4.60 1.73 2.24
N THR A 11 -3.96 0.95 3.08
CA THR A 11 -4.63 -0.10 3.82
C THR A 11 -3.98 -0.29 5.18
N ASN A 12 -4.78 -0.66 6.15
CA ASN A 12 -4.28 -1.04 7.47
C ASN A 12 -4.03 -2.54 7.46
N LEU A 13 -2.86 -2.94 7.88
CA LEU A 13 -2.48 -4.35 7.96
C LEU A 13 -2.22 -4.72 9.40
N ASP A 14 -2.89 -5.79 9.85
CA ASP A 14 -2.74 -6.34 11.18
C ASP A 14 -1.78 -7.53 11.07
N ASP A 15 -0.72 -7.52 11.87
CA ASP A 15 0.19 -8.66 11.99
C ASP A 15 0.79 -9.12 10.65
N ILE A 16 1.27 -8.18 9.86
CA ILE A 16 1.89 -8.53 8.60
C ILE A 16 3.35 -8.99 8.81
N ASN A 17 3.72 -10.03 8.07
CA ASN A 17 5.10 -10.53 8.05
C ASN A 17 6.00 -9.52 7.33
N ALA A 18 7.17 -9.24 7.92
CA ALA A 18 8.10 -8.27 7.34
C ALA A 18 8.61 -8.67 5.97
N GLU A 19 8.75 -9.96 5.69
CA GLU A 19 9.18 -10.42 4.37
C GLU A 19 8.12 -10.16 3.32
N ILE A 20 6.85 -10.37 3.66
CA ILE A 20 5.73 -10.09 2.76
C ILE A 20 5.68 -8.60 2.47
N LEU A 21 5.83 -7.77 3.51
CA LEU A 21 5.82 -6.33 3.36
C LEU A 21 6.96 -5.85 2.45
N GLY A 22 8.19 -6.33 2.69
CA GLY A 22 9.35 -5.98 1.87
C GLY A 22 9.18 -6.42 0.42
N HIS A 23 8.65 -7.62 0.21
CA HIS A 23 8.38 -8.13 -1.13
C HIS A 23 7.35 -7.26 -1.86
N PHE A 24 6.30 -6.85 -1.16
CA PHE A 24 5.31 -5.95 -1.75
C PHE A 24 5.94 -4.63 -2.17
N VAL A 25 6.77 -4.04 -1.31
CA VAL A 25 7.42 -2.76 -1.61
C VAL A 25 8.25 -2.87 -2.90
N GLU A 26 9.03 -3.93 -3.03
CA GLU A 26 9.83 -4.16 -4.22
C GLU A 26 8.96 -4.31 -5.48
N LYS A 27 7.89 -5.11 -5.37
CA LYS A 27 6.96 -5.30 -6.49
C LYS A 27 6.27 -4.01 -6.89
N ALA A 28 5.87 -3.20 -5.91
CA ALA A 28 5.18 -1.95 -6.18
C ALA A 28 6.09 -0.97 -6.94
N PHE A 29 7.34 -0.83 -6.51
CA PHE A 29 8.27 0.02 -7.23
C PHE A 29 8.57 -0.51 -8.64
N ALA A 30 8.72 -1.81 -8.79
CA ALA A 30 8.91 -2.42 -10.10
C ALA A 30 7.72 -2.19 -11.02
N ALA A 31 6.52 -2.11 -10.46
CA ALA A 31 5.29 -1.87 -11.22
C ALA A 31 5.03 -0.39 -11.52
N GLY A 32 5.87 0.51 -11.05
CA GLY A 32 5.79 1.93 -11.37
C GLY A 32 5.21 2.83 -10.29
N ALA A 33 5.17 2.37 -9.04
CA ALA A 33 4.74 3.23 -7.94
C ALA A 33 5.69 4.42 -7.81
N LEU A 34 5.12 5.58 -7.51
CA LEU A 34 5.92 6.78 -7.29
C LEU A 34 6.57 6.77 -5.92
N ASP A 35 5.88 6.23 -4.94
CA ASP A 35 6.42 6.04 -3.61
C ASP A 35 5.64 4.94 -2.90
N VAL A 36 6.29 4.28 -1.96
CA VAL A 36 5.67 3.25 -1.11
C VAL A 36 6.29 3.39 0.26
N PHE A 37 5.46 3.53 1.27
CA PHE A 37 5.97 3.59 2.64
C PHE A 37 4.96 3.00 3.60
N HIS A 38 5.43 2.70 4.78
CA HIS A 38 4.55 2.17 5.82
C HIS A 38 4.81 2.89 7.14
N THR A 39 3.76 3.00 7.91
CA THR A 39 3.78 3.71 9.18
C THR A 39 3.29 2.76 10.27
N PRO A 40 4.02 2.62 11.38
CA PRO A 40 3.51 1.83 12.49
C PRO A 40 2.26 2.48 13.06
N ILE A 41 1.26 1.66 13.36
CA ILE A 41 0.01 2.13 13.97
C ILE A 41 -0.38 1.20 15.11
N GLN A 42 -1.24 1.68 15.97
CA GLN A 42 -1.83 0.88 17.02
C GLN A 42 -3.29 0.61 16.64
N MET A 43 -3.64 -0.65 16.54
CA MET A 43 -4.98 -1.08 16.18
C MET A 43 -5.78 -1.39 17.43
N LYS A 44 -7.04 -1.80 17.25
CA LYS A 44 -7.94 -2.14 18.35
C LYS A 44 -7.30 -3.17 19.26
N LYS A 45 -7.60 -3.09 20.55
CA LYS A 45 -7.09 -3.99 21.59
C LYS A 45 -5.58 -3.96 21.71
N ASN A 46 -4.99 -2.78 21.46
CA ASN A 46 -3.55 -2.55 21.57
C ASN A 46 -2.69 -3.43 20.67
N ARG A 47 -3.25 -3.91 19.56
CA ARG A 47 -2.45 -4.70 18.63
C ARG A 47 -1.66 -3.79 17.71
N PRO A 48 -0.37 -4.08 17.50
CA PRO A 48 0.41 -3.33 16.53
C PRO A 48 -0.04 -3.66 15.11
N GLY A 49 0.07 -2.68 14.23
CA GLY A 49 -0.24 -2.84 12.83
C GLY A 49 0.56 -1.88 12.00
N VAL A 50 0.28 -1.87 10.72
CA VAL A 50 0.98 -1.02 9.76
C VAL A 50 -0.04 -0.36 8.85
N LEU A 51 0.11 0.94 8.65
CA LEU A 51 -0.59 1.65 7.59
C LEU A 51 0.34 1.63 6.38
N LEU A 52 -0.06 0.91 5.36
CA LEU A 52 0.72 0.81 4.12
C LEU A 52 0.16 1.80 3.11
N THR A 53 1.03 2.62 2.55
CA THR A 53 0.65 3.70 1.63
C THR A 53 1.39 3.54 0.32
N VAL A 54 0.66 3.61 -0.77
CA VAL A 54 1.22 3.63 -2.12
C VAL A 54 0.81 4.92 -2.81
N LEU A 55 1.80 5.65 -3.31
CA LEU A 55 1.56 6.82 -4.15
C LEU A 55 1.80 6.41 -5.59
N CYS A 56 0.82 6.64 -6.45
CA CYS A 56 0.91 6.26 -7.85
C CYS A 56 0.20 7.29 -8.74
N ALA A 57 0.39 7.16 -10.05
CA ALA A 57 -0.41 7.94 -10.99
C ALA A 57 -1.89 7.55 -10.83
N SER A 58 -2.80 8.51 -10.94
CA SER A 58 -4.22 8.23 -10.73
C SER A 58 -4.76 7.18 -11.70
N THR A 59 -4.19 7.08 -12.90
CA THR A 59 -4.56 6.06 -13.87
C THR A 59 -4.18 4.65 -13.44
N ASP A 60 -3.28 4.52 -12.46
CA ASP A 60 -2.82 3.23 -11.97
C ASP A 60 -3.48 2.82 -10.65
N ALA A 61 -4.47 3.60 -10.18
CA ALA A 61 -5.08 3.33 -8.88
C ALA A 61 -5.67 1.93 -8.76
N ASP A 62 -6.36 1.48 -9.80
CA ASP A 62 -6.94 0.13 -9.79
C ASP A 62 -5.87 -0.95 -9.77
N LYS A 63 -4.82 -0.76 -10.53
CA LYS A 63 -3.69 -1.69 -10.59
C LYS A 63 -3.06 -1.88 -9.22
N PHE A 64 -2.77 -0.79 -8.52
CA PHE A 64 -2.13 -0.87 -7.21
C PHE A 64 -3.08 -1.32 -6.11
N SER A 65 -4.36 -0.98 -6.19
CA SER A 65 -5.36 -1.50 -5.26
C SER A 65 -5.42 -3.04 -5.36
N GLU A 66 -5.44 -3.56 -6.57
CA GLU A 66 -5.45 -5.00 -6.80
C GLU A 66 -4.16 -5.65 -6.32
N LEU A 67 -3.02 -5.02 -6.59
CA LEU A 67 -1.73 -5.52 -6.13
C LEU A 67 -1.69 -5.63 -4.60
N LEU A 68 -2.17 -4.61 -3.91
CA LEU A 68 -2.25 -4.61 -2.45
C LEU A 68 -3.11 -5.77 -1.94
N LEU A 69 -4.29 -5.93 -2.49
CA LEU A 69 -5.20 -7.00 -2.07
C LEU A 69 -4.60 -8.38 -2.29
N ARG A 70 -3.94 -8.56 -3.42
CA ARG A 70 -3.39 -9.86 -3.80
C ARG A 70 -2.14 -10.23 -3.00
N GLU A 71 -1.24 -9.27 -2.79
CA GLU A 71 0.08 -9.57 -2.22
C GLU A 71 0.12 -9.47 -0.69
N THR A 72 -0.80 -8.77 -0.08
CA THR A 72 -0.77 -8.56 1.37
C THR A 72 -1.94 -9.18 2.12
N SER A 73 -2.85 -9.82 1.42
CA SER A 73 -4.08 -10.39 1.99
C SER A 73 -4.94 -9.34 2.72
N ALA A 74 -4.86 -8.10 2.27
CA ALA A 74 -5.68 -7.05 2.85
C ALA A 74 -7.15 -7.29 2.55
N PHE A 75 -8.02 -6.91 3.50
CA PHE A 75 -9.46 -7.06 3.31
C PHE A 75 -10.07 -5.88 2.57
N GLY A 76 -9.40 -4.75 2.54
CA GLY A 76 -9.90 -3.58 1.85
C GLY A 76 -8.82 -2.53 1.67
N VAL A 77 -9.04 -1.69 0.69
CA VAL A 77 -8.08 -0.64 0.31
C VAL A 77 -8.84 0.67 0.17
N ARG A 78 -8.29 1.75 0.72
CA ARG A 78 -8.83 3.11 0.59
C ARG A 78 -8.04 3.90 -0.43
N ARG A 79 -8.75 4.75 -1.09
CA ARG A 79 -8.13 5.70 -2.02
C ARG A 79 -8.33 7.13 -1.53
#